data_febcd6f0b5411d660e238b9c4990fc83
#
_entry.id   febcd6f0b5411d660e238b9c4990fc83
#
_cell.length_a   1.000
_cell.length_b   1.000
_cell.length_c   1.000
_cell.angle_alpha   90.00
_cell.angle_beta   90.00
_cell.angle_gamma   90.00
#
_symmetry.space_group_name_H-M   'P 1'
#
loop_
_entity.id
_entity.type
_entity.pdbx_description
1 polymer ?
#
loop_
_entity_poly.entity_id
_entity_poly.type
_entity_poly.pdbx_seq_one_letter_code
_entity_poly.pdbx_strand_id
1 'polypeptide(L)' 'MAHMIDFSEYAEEPDLGGMDRETLGRYLETIRERIIRLDEQEPEDMNSEEYESWGLRHEELEDLADEILDRLDELGE' A
#
# COMPACT_ATOMS: atom_id res chain seq x y z
N MET A 1 5.28 -24.44 16.80
CA MET A 1 5.39 -24.01 16.50
C MET A 1 5.18 -23.54 15.53
N ALA A 2 5.29 -23.31 15.31
CA ALA A 2 5.40 -22.84 14.41
C ALA A 2 4.54 -22.18 13.83
N HIS A 3 3.98 -22.18 13.75
CA HIS A 3 3.27 -21.62 13.28
C HIS A 3 2.99 -20.42 13.28
N MET A 4 3.15 -19.99 14.00
CA MET A 4 3.02 -18.73 14.19
C MET A 4 3.52 -17.93 13.20
N ILE A 5 4.24 -18.44 12.46
CA ILE A 5 4.77 -17.76 11.37
C ILE A 5 3.74 -17.20 10.49
N ASP A 6 2.62 -17.79 10.46
CA ASP A 6 1.58 -17.33 9.61
C ASP A 6 1.14 -15.93 9.92
N PHE A 7 1.37 -15.49 11.11
CA PHE A 7 0.97 -14.15 11.46
C PHE A 7 1.70 -13.11 10.67
N SER A 8 2.94 -13.40 10.33
CA SER A 8 3.68 -12.45 9.54
C SER A 8 3.02 -12.21 8.21
N GLU A 9 2.49 -13.24 7.64
CA GLU A 9 1.83 -13.10 6.36
C GLU A 9 0.60 -12.24 6.47
N TYR A 10 -0.15 -12.41 7.53
CA TYR A 10 -1.34 -11.61 7.70
C TYR A 10 -1.00 -10.15 7.87
N ALA A 11 0.12 -9.89 8.48
CA ALA A 11 0.51 -8.52 8.73
C ALA A 11 0.76 -7.76 7.45
N GLU A 12 1.08 -8.48 6.39
CA GLU A 12 1.34 -7.84 5.13
C GLU A 12 0.08 -7.50 4.35
N GLU A 13 -1.03 -8.10 4.73
CA GLU A 13 -2.28 -7.84 4.06
C GLU A 13 -3.20 -7.08 4.99
N PRO A 14 -3.34 -5.79 4.78
CA PRO A 14 -4.19 -5.01 5.68
C PRO A 14 -5.64 -5.43 5.58
N ASP A 15 -6.28 -5.47 6.71
CA ASP A 15 -7.70 -5.81 6.76
C ASP A 15 -8.51 -4.53 6.64
N LEU A 16 -8.69 -4.07 5.42
CA LEU A 16 -9.40 -2.83 5.20
C LEU A 16 -10.84 -2.90 5.68
N GLY A 17 -11.41 -4.09 5.60
CA GLY A 17 -12.79 -4.26 6.03
C GLY A 17 -12.97 -4.11 7.52
N GLY A 18 -11.90 -4.32 8.29
CA GLY A 18 -11.96 -4.20 9.73
C GLY A 18 -11.52 -2.84 10.25
N MET A 19 -11.10 -1.95 9.37
CA MET A 19 -10.63 -0.64 9.78
C MET A 19 -11.76 0.36 9.81
N ASP A 20 -11.74 1.25 10.81
CA ASP A 20 -12.71 2.31 10.82
C ASP A 20 -12.22 3.47 9.95
N ARG A 21 -13.06 4.49 9.85
CA ARG A 21 -12.75 5.60 8.97
C ARG A 21 -11.47 6.30 9.33
N GLU A 22 -11.25 6.50 10.62
CA GLU A 22 -10.07 7.22 11.07
C GLU A 22 -8.81 6.43 10.74
N THR A 23 -8.84 5.13 11.00
CA THR A 23 -7.69 4.28 10.72
C THR A 23 -7.41 4.23 9.22
N LEU A 24 -8.45 4.13 8.42
CA LEU A 24 -8.27 4.13 6.97
C LEU A 24 -7.65 5.43 6.49
N GLY A 25 -8.08 6.54 7.05
CA GLY A 25 -7.52 7.82 6.67
C GLY A 25 -6.05 7.92 6.98
N ARG A 26 -5.64 7.44 8.14
CA ARG A 26 -4.23 7.45 8.50
C ARG A 26 -3.42 6.53 7.61
N TYR A 27 -4.00 5.38 7.32
CA TYR A 27 -3.30 4.43 6.46
C TYR A 27 -3.11 5.03 5.07
N LEU A 28 -4.14 5.70 4.56
CA LEU A 28 -4.06 6.34 3.27
C LEU A 28 -2.94 7.37 3.24
N GLU A 29 -2.82 8.16 4.29
CA GLU A 29 -1.74 9.15 4.35
C GLU A 29 -0.38 8.47 4.31
N THR A 30 -0.26 7.37 5.05
CA THR A 30 0.99 6.63 5.03
C THR A 30 1.31 6.12 3.64
N ILE A 31 0.31 5.59 2.94
CA ILE A 31 0.52 5.08 1.60
C ILE A 31 0.89 6.21 0.65
N ARG A 32 0.24 7.34 0.78
CA ARG A 32 0.57 8.49 -0.08
C ARG A 32 1.99 8.96 0.13
N GLU A 33 2.43 8.99 1.38
CA GLU A 33 3.82 9.37 1.65
C GLU A 33 4.78 8.40 1.01
N ARG A 34 4.45 7.12 1.07
CA ARG A 34 5.31 6.12 0.47
C ARG A 34 5.38 6.28 -1.03
N ILE A 35 4.27 6.63 -1.65
CA ILE A 35 4.25 6.86 -3.08
C ILE A 35 5.15 8.05 -3.43
N ILE A 36 5.05 9.12 -2.66
CA ILE A 36 5.88 10.29 -2.92
C ILE A 36 7.36 9.96 -2.81
N ARG A 37 7.72 9.21 -1.75
CA ARG A 37 9.12 8.83 -1.58
C ARG A 37 9.58 7.92 -2.70
N LEU A 38 8.71 7.02 -3.12
CA LEU A 38 9.04 6.12 -4.20
C LEU A 38 9.25 6.89 -5.49
N ASP A 39 8.42 7.90 -5.72
CA ASP A 39 8.59 8.78 -6.88
C ASP A 39 9.98 9.39 -6.91
N GLU A 40 10.46 9.81 -5.75
CA GLU A 40 11.77 10.44 -5.67
C GLU A 40 12.89 9.46 -5.91
N GLN A 41 12.60 8.18 -5.77
CA GLN A 41 13.60 7.13 -5.96
C GLN A 41 13.56 6.50 -7.34
N GLU A 42 12.87 7.12 -8.25
CA GLU A 42 12.73 6.56 -9.59
C GLU A 42 14.10 6.31 -10.22
N PRO A 43 14.38 5.07 -10.64
CA PRO A 43 15.67 4.77 -11.27
C PRO A 43 15.79 5.50 -12.60
N GLU A 44 17.03 5.86 -12.93
CA GLU A 44 17.27 6.59 -14.17
C GLU A 44 17.22 5.68 -15.38
N ASP A 45 17.60 4.44 -15.22
CA ASP A 45 17.65 3.50 -16.32
C ASP A 45 16.34 2.77 -16.46
N MET A 46 15.56 3.18 -17.42
CA MET A 46 14.24 2.61 -17.62
C MET A 46 14.27 1.16 -18.07
N ASN A 47 15.43 0.68 -18.48
CA ASN A 47 15.55 -0.71 -18.92
C ASN A 47 16.11 -1.63 -17.84
N SER A 48 16.35 -1.11 -16.66
CA SER A 48 16.94 -1.91 -15.60
C SER A 48 15.86 -2.69 -14.87
N GLU A 49 16.32 -3.75 -14.18
CA GLU A 49 15.41 -4.50 -13.32
C GLU A 49 14.93 -3.66 -12.17
N GLU A 50 15.77 -2.74 -11.74
CA GLU A 50 15.39 -1.85 -10.67
C GLU A 50 14.18 -1.01 -11.06
N TYR A 51 14.16 -0.55 -12.29
CA TYR A 51 13.05 0.25 -12.76
C TYR A 51 11.77 -0.58 -12.79
N GLU A 52 11.88 -1.83 -13.23
CA GLU A 52 10.71 -2.71 -13.24
C GLU A 52 10.18 -2.94 -11.84
N SER A 53 11.07 -3.23 -10.90
CA SER A 53 10.65 -3.43 -9.52
C SER A 53 10.03 -2.17 -8.94
N TRP A 54 10.62 -1.03 -9.26
CA TRP A 54 10.12 0.25 -8.80
C TRP A 54 8.70 0.48 -9.33
N GLY A 55 8.49 0.20 -10.60
CA GLY A 55 7.18 0.40 -11.21
C GLY A 55 6.12 -0.49 -10.61
N LEU A 56 6.48 -1.75 -10.36
CA LEU A 56 5.53 -2.66 -9.75
C LEU A 56 5.15 -2.21 -8.34
N ARG A 57 6.13 -1.78 -7.58
CA ARG A 57 5.86 -1.31 -6.24
C ARG A 57 5.00 -0.05 -6.25
N HIS A 58 5.29 0.83 -7.17
CA HIS A 58 4.50 2.06 -7.31
C HIS A 58 3.06 1.72 -7.63
N GLU A 59 2.87 0.78 -8.53
CA GLU A 59 1.53 0.35 -8.93
C GLU A 59 0.78 -0.28 -7.78
N GLU A 60 1.47 -1.11 -7.00
CA GLU A 60 0.85 -1.75 -5.85
C GLU A 60 0.37 -0.72 -4.83
N LEU A 61 1.19 0.28 -4.60
CA LEU A 61 0.81 1.31 -3.65
C LEU A 61 -0.37 2.12 -4.14
N GLU A 62 -0.41 2.41 -5.43
CA GLU A 62 -1.53 3.16 -5.99
C GLU A 62 -2.81 2.35 -5.92
N ASP A 63 -2.72 1.06 -6.20
CA ASP A 63 -3.89 0.19 -6.09
C ASP A 63 -4.42 0.18 -4.67
N LEU A 64 -3.51 0.08 -3.71
CA LEU A 64 -3.91 0.06 -2.32
C LEU A 64 -4.58 1.37 -1.93
N ALA A 65 -4.02 2.48 -2.37
CA ALA A 65 -4.62 3.77 -2.09
C ALA A 65 -6.04 3.85 -2.66
N ASP A 66 -6.23 3.32 -3.86
CA ASP A 66 -7.54 3.29 -4.48
C ASP A 66 -8.53 2.50 -3.64
N GLU A 67 -8.11 1.35 -3.16
CA GLU A 67 -8.97 0.51 -2.35
C GLU A 67 -9.36 1.22 -1.06
N ILE A 68 -8.40 1.92 -0.47
CA ILE A 68 -8.69 2.66 0.76
C ILE A 68 -9.70 3.76 0.48
N LEU A 69 -9.53 4.46 -0.63
CA LEU A 69 -10.46 5.52 -0.99
C LEU A 69 -11.86 4.97 -1.22
N ASP A 70 -11.95 3.81 -1.87
CA ASP A 70 -13.24 3.17 -2.07
C ASP A 70 -13.90 2.86 -0.73
N ARG A 71 -13.12 2.33 0.18
CA ARG A 71 -13.64 1.98 1.49
C ARG A 71 -14.12 3.21 2.23
N LEU A 72 -13.32 4.28 2.16
CA LEU A 72 -13.69 5.52 2.82
C LEU A 72 -14.99 6.09 2.23
N ASP A 73 -15.14 5.97 0.92
CA ASP A 73 -16.33 6.43 0.26
C ASP A 73 -17.55 5.69 0.76
N GLU A 74 -17.43 4.38 0.91
CA GLU A 74 -18.51 3.56 1.42
C GLU A 74 -18.86 3.94 2.84
N LEU A 75 -17.87 4.19 3.66
CA LEU A 75 -18.11 4.53 5.04
C LEU A 75 -18.64 5.94 5.20
N GLY A 76 -18.34 6.78 4.24
CA GLY A 76 -18.77 8.15 4.29
C GLY A 76 -20.25 8.34 4.05
N GLU A 77 -20.88 7.30 3.57
CA GLU A 77 -22.31 7.34 3.35
C GLU A 77 -23.05 7.22 4.65
#